data_98cc5da8f6a7b137d479541d4fcce6e7
#
_entry.id   98cc5da8f6a7b137d479541d4fcce6e7
#
_cell.length_a   1.000
_cell.length_b   1.000
_cell.length_c   1.000
_cell.angle_alpha   90.00
_cell.angle_beta   90.00
_cell.angle_gamma   90.00
#
_symmetry.space_group_name_H-M   'P 1'
#
loop_
_entity.id
_entity.type
_entity.pdbx_description
1 polymer ?
#
loop_
_entity_poly.entity_id
_entity_poly.type
_entity_poly.pdbx_seq_one_letter_code
_entity_poly.pdbx_strand_id
1 'polypeptide(L)'
;GGIVGYIVSKGETAVDGCIAYGNCRGQHSVGGICGYAKCNDAACIVDIVNSIYAGREVEATGNNGSNGYTLATGLVGWLQVGTGKAHIVNCASRVQTVKTVGKAGGYPSANNTLSGILGFQNGSPTAAELYGLYSTIGHDGFLTDGEPSTSIYCGGIYAKIHSGSYTITSLKHCYFDPSTQAGPGISNLTKADAATVKSYGEMSTLLADLNAAVAAYEGTCGRTLKNWTLDADGYPVIEGMTTLLPVSKTKRISVIGDSISTFRGFVPSGYSCHYPTSDHDLTSVSQTYWYRLAHDLMSDARIERNISFSGTAVACTTDPAYASQAWYGNDFCARFIA
;
A
#
# COMPACT_ATOMS: atom_id res chain seq x y z
N GLY A 1 11.77 -5.52 4.72
CA GLY A 1 10.80 -6.29 3.95
C GLY A 1 10.24 -7.47 4.74
N GLY A 2 9.09 -7.96 4.31
CA GLY A 2 8.41 -9.09 4.99
C GLY A 2 9.14 -10.43 4.85
N ILE A 3 9.91 -10.60 3.79
CA ILE A 3 10.75 -11.79 3.56
C ILE A 3 12.24 -11.42 3.71
N VAL A 4 12.67 -10.36 3.03
CA VAL A 4 14.09 -9.94 3.04
C VAL A 4 14.18 -8.45 3.29
N GLY A 5 14.98 -8.05 4.28
CA GLY A 5 15.25 -6.64 4.56
C GLY A 5 16.15 -6.01 3.51
N TYR A 6 17.26 -6.69 3.19
CA TYR A 6 18.29 -6.20 2.29
C TYR A 6 18.99 -7.32 1.52
N ILE A 7 19.07 -7.19 0.21
CA ILE A 7 19.82 -8.07 -0.70
C ILE A 7 21.02 -7.30 -1.24
N VAL A 8 22.22 -7.86 -1.10
CA VAL A 8 23.41 -7.45 -1.85
C VAL A 8 23.90 -8.67 -2.61
N SER A 9 23.56 -8.73 -3.88
CA SER A 9 23.97 -9.85 -4.70
C SER A 9 25.36 -9.63 -5.32
N LYS A 10 26.15 -10.70 -5.36
CA LYS A 10 27.41 -10.79 -6.13
C LYS A 10 27.36 -11.89 -7.19
N GLY A 11 26.29 -12.61 -7.27
CA GLY A 11 25.98 -13.67 -8.21
C GLY A 11 24.48 -13.75 -8.40
N GLU A 12 23.92 -14.93 -8.50
CA GLU A 12 22.48 -15.14 -8.59
C GLU A 12 21.84 -15.20 -7.19
N THR A 13 20.81 -14.41 -6.98
CA THR A 13 20.00 -14.41 -5.76
C THR A 13 18.55 -14.36 -6.12
N ALA A 14 17.74 -15.27 -5.60
CA ALA A 14 16.31 -15.31 -5.88
C ALA A 14 15.45 -15.26 -4.62
N VAL A 15 14.34 -14.56 -4.72
CA VAL A 15 13.15 -14.70 -3.86
C VAL A 15 12.05 -15.23 -4.76
N ASP A 16 11.82 -16.54 -4.71
CA ASP A 16 10.91 -17.24 -5.61
C ASP A 16 9.84 -18.00 -4.83
N GLY A 17 8.60 -17.89 -5.28
CA GLY A 17 7.49 -18.63 -4.70
C GLY A 17 7.14 -18.21 -3.27
N CYS A 18 7.35 -16.96 -2.90
CA CYS A 18 7.14 -16.48 -1.54
C CYS A 18 5.82 -15.73 -1.39
N ILE A 19 5.21 -15.88 -0.22
CA ILE A 19 4.05 -15.07 0.18
C ILE A 19 4.28 -14.49 1.57
N ALA A 20 4.01 -13.21 1.75
CA ALA A 20 4.13 -12.53 3.03
C ALA A 20 2.81 -11.85 3.40
N TYR A 21 2.39 -12.00 4.66
CA TYR A 21 1.10 -11.50 5.17
C TYR A 21 1.24 -10.44 6.28
N GLY A 22 2.38 -10.37 6.94
CA GLY A 22 2.60 -9.46 8.06
C GLY A 22 2.70 -8.01 7.63
N ASN A 23 2.36 -7.08 8.51
CA ASN A 23 2.67 -5.67 8.31
C ASN A 23 4.19 -5.46 8.32
N CYS A 24 4.67 -4.61 7.42
CA CYS A 24 6.08 -4.28 7.32
C CYS A 24 6.33 -2.85 7.78
N ARG A 25 7.25 -2.67 8.72
CA ARG A 25 7.65 -1.34 9.21
C ARG A 25 9.16 -1.21 9.24
N GLY A 26 9.66 -0.06 8.82
CA GLY A 26 11.08 0.24 8.81
C GLY A 26 11.35 1.73 8.64
N GLN A 27 12.62 2.11 8.62
CA GLN A 27 12.99 3.53 8.56
C GLN A 27 12.97 4.10 7.15
N HIS A 28 13.68 3.49 6.21
CA HIS A 28 14.03 4.15 4.94
C HIS A 28 13.32 3.51 3.74
N SER A 29 13.65 2.28 3.45
CA SER A 29 13.15 1.55 2.29
C SER A 29 12.43 0.30 2.76
N VAL A 30 11.13 0.30 2.65
CA VAL A 30 10.27 -0.78 3.14
C VAL A 30 9.45 -1.33 1.99
N GLY A 31 9.59 -2.62 1.74
CA GLY A 31 8.78 -3.36 0.78
C GLY A 31 8.13 -4.57 1.44
N GLY A 32 6.97 -4.97 0.98
CA GLY A 32 6.26 -6.12 1.52
C GLY A 32 7.01 -7.44 1.37
N ILE A 33 7.79 -7.59 0.31
CA ILE A 33 8.67 -8.74 0.08
C ILE A 33 10.13 -8.35 0.37
N CYS A 34 10.63 -7.32 -0.30
CA CYS A 34 12.04 -6.92 -0.18
C CYS A 34 12.16 -5.42 0.12
N GLY A 35 12.88 -5.06 1.16
CA GLY A 35 13.11 -3.65 1.49
C GLY A 35 14.04 -2.97 0.50
N TYR A 36 15.21 -3.56 0.24
CA TYR A 36 16.22 -3.04 -0.68
C TYR A 36 16.96 -4.18 -1.38
N ALA A 37 17.03 -4.12 -2.69
CA ALA A 37 17.80 -5.05 -3.51
C ALA A 37 18.88 -4.30 -4.29
N LYS A 38 20.13 -4.78 -4.20
CA LYS A 38 21.29 -4.20 -4.85
C LYS A 38 22.01 -5.22 -5.71
N CYS A 39 22.24 -4.87 -6.98
CA CYS A 39 22.84 -5.70 -8.00
C CYS A 39 23.76 -4.83 -8.88
N ASN A 40 24.97 -4.55 -8.41
CA ASN A 40 25.86 -3.59 -9.07
C ASN A 40 26.85 -4.24 -10.04
N ASP A 41 27.23 -5.49 -9.82
CA ASP A 41 28.26 -6.18 -10.59
C ASP A 41 27.66 -6.91 -11.81
N ALA A 42 28.40 -7.05 -12.89
CA ALA A 42 27.91 -7.65 -14.15
C ALA A 42 27.44 -9.13 -14.00
N ALA A 43 28.05 -9.86 -13.07
CA ALA A 43 27.65 -11.23 -12.75
C ALA A 43 26.43 -11.34 -11.82
N CYS A 44 25.97 -10.21 -11.31
CA CYS A 44 24.87 -10.17 -10.37
C CYS A 44 23.52 -10.30 -11.06
N ILE A 45 22.68 -11.18 -10.54
CA ILE A 45 21.27 -11.31 -10.91
C ILE A 45 20.45 -11.32 -9.62
N VAL A 46 19.41 -10.51 -9.57
CA VAL A 46 18.43 -10.53 -8.48
C VAL A 46 17.06 -10.80 -9.07
N ASP A 47 16.49 -11.93 -8.70
CA ASP A 47 15.18 -12.37 -9.12
C ASP A 47 14.18 -12.26 -7.97
N ILE A 48 13.07 -11.58 -8.18
CA ILE A 48 11.89 -11.63 -7.31
C ILE A 48 10.76 -12.13 -8.19
N VAL A 49 10.42 -13.41 -8.01
CA VAL A 49 9.59 -14.14 -8.98
C VAL A 49 8.50 -14.91 -8.25
N ASN A 50 7.35 -15.09 -8.89
CA ASN A 50 6.23 -15.88 -8.37
C ASN A 50 5.88 -15.51 -6.90
N SER A 51 5.95 -14.24 -6.54
CA SER A 51 5.85 -13.82 -5.14
C SER A 51 4.72 -12.83 -4.91
N ILE A 52 4.03 -12.98 -3.77
CA ILE A 52 2.87 -12.17 -3.42
C ILE A 52 3.07 -11.54 -2.04
N TYR A 53 2.86 -10.25 -1.96
CA TYR A 53 2.62 -9.59 -0.68
C TYR A 53 1.12 -9.40 -0.47
N ALA A 54 0.61 -10.04 0.57
CA ALA A 54 -0.79 -9.98 0.96
C ALA A 54 -0.98 -9.37 2.37
N GLY A 55 0.04 -8.67 2.86
CA GLY A 55 -0.03 -7.95 4.12
C GLY A 55 -0.88 -6.68 4.00
N ARG A 56 -1.28 -6.17 5.15
CA ARG A 56 -2.20 -5.03 5.23
C ARG A 56 -1.50 -3.70 5.01
N GLU A 57 -0.36 -3.50 5.66
CA GLU A 57 0.31 -2.21 5.72
C GLU A 57 1.82 -2.34 5.51
N VAL A 58 2.36 -1.40 4.76
CA VAL A 58 3.79 -1.15 4.68
C VAL A 58 4.06 0.29 5.10
N GLU A 59 4.84 0.49 6.15
CA GLU A 59 5.14 1.81 6.72
C GLU A 59 6.64 2.09 6.71
N ALA A 60 7.01 3.25 6.17
CA ALA A 60 8.36 3.80 6.27
C ALA A 60 8.37 5.04 7.16
N THR A 61 9.15 5.01 8.26
CA THR A 61 9.08 5.99 9.34
C THR A 61 10.19 7.03 9.34
N GLY A 62 11.03 7.07 8.31
CA GLY A 62 12.13 8.03 8.25
C GLY A 62 12.94 7.92 6.97
N ASN A 63 13.97 8.74 6.86
CA ASN A 63 14.92 8.68 5.76
C ASN A 63 16.32 8.20 6.26
N ASN A 64 17.19 7.87 5.32
CA ASN A 64 18.57 7.45 5.63
C ASN A 64 19.54 8.62 5.89
N GLY A 65 19.05 9.81 6.15
CA GLY A 65 19.85 11.00 6.46
C GLY A 65 20.60 11.62 5.28
N SER A 66 21.04 10.81 4.30
CA SER A 66 21.89 11.30 3.21
C SER A 66 21.19 11.42 1.85
N ASN A 67 20.17 10.65 1.57
CA ASN A 67 19.55 10.60 0.24
C ASN A 67 18.16 11.24 0.15
N GLY A 68 17.56 11.64 1.27
CA GLY A 68 16.30 12.36 1.29
C GLY A 68 15.09 11.59 0.76
N TYR A 69 15.11 10.25 0.79
CA TYR A 69 14.00 9.41 0.36
C TYR A 69 13.41 8.62 1.53
N THR A 70 12.09 8.53 1.54
CA THR A 70 11.33 7.60 2.38
C THR A 70 10.43 6.78 1.47
N LEU A 71 10.57 5.47 1.51
CA LEU A 71 9.99 4.56 0.53
C LEU A 71 9.13 3.50 1.25
N ALA A 72 7.83 3.49 0.95
CA ALA A 72 6.90 2.45 1.39
C ALA A 72 6.24 1.81 0.17
N THR A 73 6.35 0.50 0.02
CA THR A 73 5.85 -0.18 -1.18
C THR A 73 5.29 -1.55 -0.87
N GLY A 74 4.35 -1.97 -1.68
CA GLY A 74 3.73 -3.27 -1.50
C GLY A 74 4.66 -4.45 -1.77
N LEU A 75 5.65 -4.32 -2.66
CA LEU A 75 6.53 -5.46 -2.97
C LEU A 75 8.01 -5.14 -2.71
N VAL A 76 8.60 -4.22 -3.48
CA VAL A 76 10.04 -3.90 -3.43
C VAL A 76 10.24 -2.41 -3.16
N GLY A 77 10.89 -2.07 -2.04
CA GLY A 77 11.13 -0.68 -1.65
C GLY A 77 12.09 0.03 -2.58
N TRP A 78 13.29 -0.46 -2.69
CA TRP A 78 14.36 0.11 -3.52
C TRP A 78 15.06 -0.98 -4.34
N LEU A 79 15.20 -0.73 -5.62
CA LEU A 79 15.99 -1.55 -6.53
C LEU A 79 17.16 -0.73 -7.09
N GLN A 80 18.38 -1.15 -6.80
CA GLN A 80 19.58 -0.55 -7.37
C GLN A 80 20.27 -1.55 -8.29
N VAL A 81 20.34 -1.23 -9.57
CA VAL A 81 20.98 -2.07 -10.59
C VAL A 81 22.06 -1.29 -11.29
N GLY A 82 23.29 -1.76 -11.19
CA GLY A 82 24.44 -1.22 -11.92
C GLY A 82 24.59 -1.90 -13.29
N THR A 83 25.61 -2.74 -13.41
CA THR A 83 25.87 -3.54 -14.62
C THR A 83 25.22 -4.94 -14.59
N GLY A 84 24.65 -5.34 -13.46
CA GLY A 84 23.93 -6.60 -13.29
C GLY A 84 22.51 -6.56 -13.87
N LYS A 85 21.70 -7.56 -13.50
CA LYS A 85 20.31 -7.69 -13.93
C LYS A 85 19.40 -7.86 -12.73
N ALA A 86 18.18 -7.39 -12.85
CA ALA A 86 17.13 -7.64 -11.87
C ALA A 86 15.81 -7.94 -12.56
N HIS A 87 15.09 -8.93 -12.05
CA HIS A 87 13.80 -9.32 -12.56
C HIS A 87 12.76 -9.25 -11.42
N ILE A 88 11.67 -8.55 -11.64
CA ILE A 88 10.47 -8.62 -10.82
C ILE A 88 9.38 -9.14 -11.73
N VAL A 89 9.10 -10.44 -11.66
CA VAL A 89 8.29 -11.13 -12.65
C VAL A 89 7.25 -12.00 -11.97
N ASN A 90 6.05 -11.99 -12.52
CA ASN A 90 4.97 -12.84 -12.03
C ASN A 90 4.70 -12.64 -10.54
N CYS A 91 4.52 -11.39 -10.13
CA CYS A 91 4.37 -11.02 -8.74
C CYS A 91 3.14 -10.13 -8.51
N ALA A 92 2.67 -10.11 -7.28
CA ALA A 92 1.55 -9.26 -6.90
C ALA A 92 1.73 -8.58 -5.56
N SER A 93 1.06 -7.45 -5.42
CA SER A 93 0.85 -6.80 -4.14
C SER A 93 -0.65 -6.60 -3.88
N ARG A 94 -1.12 -7.15 -2.79
CA ARG A 94 -2.47 -6.97 -2.27
C ARG A 94 -2.48 -6.07 -1.03
N VAL A 95 -1.47 -5.23 -0.90
CA VAL A 95 -1.37 -4.26 0.18
C VAL A 95 -2.59 -3.33 0.18
N GLN A 96 -3.08 -3.03 1.38
CA GLN A 96 -4.21 -2.11 1.52
C GLN A 96 -3.74 -0.68 1.76
N THR A 97 -2.61 -0.54 2.45
CA THR A 97 -2.05 0.77 2.81
C THR A 97 -0.54 0.75 2.66
N VAL A 98 0.00 1.72 1.96
CA VAL A 98 1.41 2.08 1.99
C VAL A 98 1.53 3.47 2.60
N LYS A 99 2.38 3.60 3.62
CA LYS A 99 2.45 4.80 4.43
C LYS A 99 3.87 5.29 4.60
N THR A 100 4.08 6.58 4.39
CA THR A 100 5.31 7.26 4.80
C THR A 100 5.01 8.23 5.93
N VAL A 101 5.82 8.17 6.99
CA VAL A 101 5.76 9.15 8.08
C VAL A 101 6.80 10.21 7.78
N GLY A 102 6.34 11.44 7.60
CA GLY A 102 7.22 12.58 7.35
C GLY A 102 8.00 12.95 8.61
N LYS A 103 9.18 13.49 8.40
CA LYS A 103 10.01 14.26 9.34
C LYS A 103 10.07 13.80 10.79
N ALA A 104 10.36 12.54 11.06
CA ALA A 104 10.84 12.17 12.39
C ALA A 104 12.36 12.46 12.47
N GLY A 105 12.76 13.34 13.37
CA GLY A 105 14.18 13.57 13.68
C GLY A 105 14.90 14.65 12.87
N GLY A 106 14.21 15.65 12.32
CA GLY A 106 14.86 16.88 11.84
C GLY A 106 15.43 16.83 10.41
N TYR A 107 15.36 15.71 9.72
CA TYR A 107 15.74 15.64 8.31
C TYR A 107 14.47 15.67 7.44
N PRO A 108 14.26 16.73 6.64
CA PRO A 108 13.18 16.73 5.66
C PRO A 108 13.50 15.63 4.64
N SER A 109 12.66 14.61 4.55
CA SER A 109 12.73 13.74 3.40
C SER A 109 12.31 14.59 2.20
N ALA A 110 13.25 14.81 1.29
CA ALA A 110 12.95 15.59 0.09
C ALA A 110 11.90 14.90 -0.78
N ASN A 111 11.75 13.58 -0.63
CA ASN A 111 10.86 12.79 -1.47
C ASN A 111 10.25 11.61 -0.71
N ASN A 112 8.94 11.55 -0.69
CA ASN A 112 8.18 10.38 -0.27
C ASN A 112 7.77 9.57 -1.49
N THR A 113 7.95 8.27 -1.41
CA THR A 113 7.67 7.37 -2.53
C THR A 113 6.78 6.23 -2.05
N LEU A 114 5.61 6.12 -2.63
CA LEU A 114 4.59 5.13 -2.27
C LEU A 114 4.19 4.36 -3.52
N SER A 115 4.23 3.03 -3.46
CA SER A 115 3.87 2.23 -4.62
C SER A 115 3.27 0.89 -4.26
N GLY A 116 2.47 0.36 -5.16
CA GLY A 116 1.97 -1.00 -5.04
C GLY A 116 3.06 -2.06 -5.23
N ILE A 117 3.98 -1.87 -6.16
CA ILE A 117 5.00 -2.87 -6.51
C ILE A 117 6.42 -2.37 -6.24
N LEU A 118 6.90 -1.36 -6.96
CA LEU A 118 8.28 -0.88 -6.86
C LEU A 118 8.33 0.61 -6.55
N GLY A 119 8.99 0.97 -5.46
CA GLY A 119 9.08 2.36 -5.02
C GLY A 119 10.07 3.17 -5.82
N PHE A 120 11.29 2.73 -5.88
CA PHE A 120 12.39 3.49 -6.43
C PHE A 120 13.39 2.60 -7.16
N GLN A 121 13.79 3.02 -8.34
CA GLN A 121 14.88 2.39 -9.10
C GLN A 121 16.04 3.37 -9.28
N ASN A 122 17.24 2.88 -9.06
CA ASN A 122 18.50 3.57 -9.33
C ASN A 122 19.41 2.69 -10.18
N GLY A 123 20.15 3.28 -11.10
CA GLY A 123 21.05 2.57 -12.00
C GLY A 123 20.52 2.50 -13.43
N SER A 124 20.92 1.49 -14.18
CA SER A 124 20.47 1.32 -15.57
C SER A 124 19.03 0.84 -15.65
N PRO A 125 18.11 1.59 -16.27
CA PRO A 125 16.73 1.17 -16.40
C PRO A 125 16.55 -0.06 -17.31
N THR A 126 17.47 -0.28 -18.23
CA THR A 126 17.45 -1.44 -19.14
C THR A 126 17.89 -2.74 -18.49
N ALA A 127 18.43 -2.68 -17.29
CA ALA A 127 18.88 -3.84 -16.53
C ALA A 127 17.82 -4.39 -15.56
N ALA A 128 16.65 -3.75 -15.46
CA ALA A 128 15.53 -4.21 -14.66
C ALA A 128 14.34 -4.58 -15.55
N GLU A 129 13.85 -5.78 -15.38
CA GLU A 129 12.71 -6.31 -16.13
C GLU A 129 11.51 -6.55 -15.18
N LEU A 130 10.38 -5.96 -15.50
CA LEU A 130 9.16 -5.97 -14.73
C LEU A 130 8.01 -6.51 -15.59
N TYR A 131 7.60 -7.78 -15.38
CA TYR A 131 6.60 -8.43 -16.21
C TYR A 131 5.54 -9.16 -15.39
N GLY A 132 4.29 -9.14 -15.84
CA GLY A 132 3.22 -9.93 -15.24
C GLY A 132 2.94 -9.54 -13.78
N LEU A 133 2.78 -8.26 -13.52
CA LEU A 133 2.61 -7.71 -12.17
C LEU A 133 1.21 -7.18 -11.96
N TYR A 134 0.65 -7.34 -10.77
CA TYR A 134 -0.52 -6.57 -10.41
C TYR A 134 -0.50 -6.02 -8.98
N SER A 135 -1.24 -4.94 -8.77
CA SER A 135 -1.43 -4.32 -7.46
C SER A 135 -2.88 -3.95 -7.24
N THR A 136 -3.38 -4.23 -6.04
CA THR A 136 -4.76 -3.90 -5.64
C THR A 136 -4.86 -2.65 -4.77
N ILE A 137 -3.77 -1.92 -4.56
CA ILE A 137 -3.82 -0.70 -3.77
C ILE A 137 -4.64 0.36 -4.49
N GLY A 138 -5.71 0.81 -3.85
CA GLY A 138 -6.50 1.95 -4.33
C GLY A 138 -5.87 3.29 -3.96
N HIS A 139 -6.41 4.37 -4.50
CA HIS A 139 -5.96 5.74 -4.23
C HIS A 139 -5.88 6.06 -2.74
N ASP A 140 -6.89 5.66 -1.98
CA ASP A 140 -6.99 5.91 -0.55
C ASP A 140 -6.00 5.11 0.31
N GLY A 141 -5.31 4.15 -0.31
CA GLY A 141 -4.26 3.36 0.35
C GLY A 141 -2.89 4.06 0.40
N PHE A 142 -2.71 5.18 -0.30
CA PHE A 142 -1.46 5.96 -0.26
C PHE A 142 -1.54 7.03 0.81
N LEU A 143 -0.80 6.85 1.91
CA LEU A 143 -0.84 7.75 3.06
C LEU A 143 0.51 8.40 3.32
N THR A 144 0.46 9.72 3.57
CA THR A 144 1.59 10.46 4.12
C THR A 144 1.17 11.08 5.44
N ASP A 145 1.95 10.87 6.49
CA ASP A 145 1.69 11.39 7.82
C ASP A 145 2.80 12.36 8.23
N GLY A 146 2.44 13.48 8.85
CA GLY A 146 3.37 14.53 9.24
C GLY A 146 3.52 15.66 8.21
N GLU A 147 4.55 16.51 8.40
CA GLU A 147 4.86 17.63 7.49
C GLU A 147 5.05 17.11 6.05
N PRO A 148 4.37 17.69 5.06
CA PRO A 148 4.49 17.23 3.69
C PRO A 148 5.93 17.37 3.22
N SER A 149 6.44 16.33 2.58
CA SER A 149 7.70 16.42 1.85
C SER A 149 7.53 17.35 0.65
N THR A 150 8.63 17.89 0.15
CA THR A 150 8.61 18.75 -1.05
C THR A 150 8.10 18.01 -2.29
N SER A 151 8.16 16.67 -2.29
CA SER A 151 7.67 15.85 -3.39
C SER A 151 7.14 14.50 -2.90
N ILE A 152 5.93 14.17 -3.33
CA ILE A 152 5.29 12.86 -3.11
C ILE A 152 5.14 12.18 -4.46
N TYR A 153 5.62 10.95 -4.55
CA TYR A 153 5.49 10.10 -5.73
C TYR A 153 4.65 8.89 -5.39
N CYS A 154 3.50 8.75 -6.04
CA CYS A 154 2.60 7.62 -5.86
C CYS A 154 2.44 6.87 -7.18
N GLY A 155 2.38 5.54 -7.12
CA GLY A 155 2.10 4.73 -8.29
C GLY A 155 1.55 3.35 -7.94
N GLY A 156 0.51 2.91 -8.65
CA GLY A 156 -0.07 1.58 -8.46
C GLY A 156 0.96 0.46 -8.70
N ILE A 157 1.82 0.62 -9.68
CA ILE A 157 2.89 -0.33 -10.00
C ILE A 157 4.25 0.24 -9.62
N TYR A 158 4.55 1.46 -10.05
CA TYR A 158 5.89 2.03 -9.92
C TYR A 158 5.85 3.51 -9.60
N ALA A 159 6.65 3.97 -8.65
CA ALA A 159 6.57 5.35 -8.21
C ALA A 159 7.66 6.27 -8.77
N LYS A 160 8.94 5.89 -8.75
CA LYS A 160 10.01 6.82 -9.15
C LYS A 160 11.27 6.19 -9.77
N ILE A 161 11.78 6.79 -10.85
CA ILE A 161 13.15 6.61 -11.36
C ILE A 161 14.05 7.76 -10.87
N HIS A 162 15.29 7.46 -10.53
CA HIS A 162 16.23 8.41 -9.93
C HIS A 162 16.57 9.61 -10.80
N SER A 163 16.69 9.46 -12.11
CA SER A 163 17.02 10.57 -13.01
C SER A 163 16.02 10.65 -14.15
N GLY A 164 15.54 11.84 -14.45
CA GLY A 164 14.44 12.12 -15.37
C GLY A 164 14.67 11.79 -16.87
N SER A 165 15.77 11.09 -17.20
CA SER A 165 16.13 10.78 -18.59
C SER A 165 16.01 9.29 -18.94
N TYR A 166 15.54 8.45 -18.02
CA TYR A 166 15.47 7.02 -18.24
C TYR A 166 14.06 6.57 -18.58
N THR A 167 13.93 5.88 -19.69
CA THR A 167 12.70 5.15 -20.08
C THR A 167 12.83 3.74 -19.61
N ILE A 168 11.92 3.24 -18.78
CA ILE A 168 11.83 1.80 -18.50
C ILE A 168 11.22 1.15 -19.75
N THR A 169 12.05 0.49 -20.54
CA THR A 169 11.61 -0.22 -21.75
C THR A 169 11.16 -1.67 -21.46
N SER A 170 11.32 -2.10 -20.22
CA SER A 170 11.12 -3.48 -19.77
C SER A 170 9.94 -3.64 -18.81
N LEU A 171 8.96 -2.76 -18.86
CA LEU A 171 7.74 -2.82 -18.04
C LEU A 171 6.57 -3.28 -18.90
N LYS A 172 6.09 -4.52 -18.72
CA LYS A 172 5.06 -5.12 -19.58
C LYS A 172 4.06 -5.96 -18.78
N HIS A 173 2.80 -5.95 -19.23
CA HIS A 173 1.72 -6.71 -18.58
C HIS A 173 1.61 -6.40 -17.07
N CYS A 174 1.58 -5.12 -16.75
CA CYS A 174 1.44 -4.65 -15.37
C CYS A 174 0.07 -4.00 -15.18
N TYR A 175 -0.60 -4.33 -14.08
CA TYR A 175 -1.99 -3.97 -13.85
C TYR A 175 -2.17 -3.33 -12.46
N PHE A 176 -2.95 -2.27 -12.37
CA PHE A 176 -3.21 -1.54 -11.13
C PHE A 176 -4.70 -1.28 -10.92
N ASP A 177 -5.09 -0.94 -9.70
CA ASP A 177 -6.47 -0.63 -9.34
C ASP A 177 -6.97 0.62 -10.07
N PRO A 178 -8.12 0.57 -10.76
CA PRO A 178 -8.67 1.71 -11.50
C PRO A 178 -8.96 2.94 -10.63
N SER A 179 -9.16 2.79 -9.32
CA SER A 179 -9.35 3.92 -8.41
C SER A 179 -8.09 4.80 -8.26
N THR A 180 -6.90 4.27 -8.61
CA THR A 180 -5.64 5.03 -8.61
C THR A 180 -5.51 5.99 -9.79
N GLN A 181 -6.49 6.06 -10.69
CA GLN A 181 -6.45 6.92 -11.89
C GLN A 181 -6.40 8.43 -11.60
N ALA A 182 -6.70 8.89 -10.40
CA ALA A 182 -6.49 10.29 -10.01
C ALA A 182 -5.00 10.65 -9.87
N GLY A 183 -4.11 9.64 -9.79
CA GLY A 183 -2.68 9.74 -9.99
C GLY A 183 -2.26 8.67 -10.99
N PRO A 184 -1.25 8.84 -11.82
CA PRO A 184 -0.85 7.82 -12.78
C PRO A 184 -0.49 6.52 -12.03
N GLY A 185 -0.87 5.38 -12.59
CA GLY A 185 -0.40 4.06 -12.11
C GLY A 185 1.13 4.00 -12.06
N ILE A 186 1.74 5.00 -12.68
CA ILE A 186 3.16 5.31 -12.69
C ILE A 186 3.32 6.82 -12.54
N SER A 187 4.00 7.26 -11.50
CA SER A 187 4.40 8.64 -11.33
C SER A 187 5.80 8.83 -11.95
N ASN A 188 5.97 9.86 -12.75
CA ASN A 188 7.21 10.30 -13.40
C ASN A 188 7.80 9.39 -14.53
N LEU A 189 7.06 8.45 -15.08
CA LEU A 189 7.49 7.74 -16.29
C LEU A 189 7.05 8.45 -17.57
N THR A 190 7.82 8.26 -18.64
CA THR A 190 7.47 8.80 -19.95
C THR A 190 6.28 8.05 -20.57
N LYS A 191 5.53 8.71 -21.46
CA LYS A 191 4.30 8.18 -22.07
C LYS A 191 4.46 6.84 -22.81
N ALA A 192 5.67 6.43 -23.16
CA ALA A 192 5.91 5.17 -23.85
C ALA A 192 5.53 3.95 -23.01
N ASP A 193 5.65 4.05 -21.69
CA ASP A 193 5.38 2.95 -20.77
C ASP A 193 3.91 2.87 -20.34
N ALA A 194 3.14 3.94 -20.56
CA ALA A 194 1.72 3.98 -20.23
C ALA A 194 0.88 2.96 -21.03
N ALA A 195 1.36 2.54 -22.20
CA ALA A 195 0.68 1.52 -23.02
C ALA A 195 0.79 0.10 -22.45
N THR A 196 1.79 -0.15 -21.61
CA THR A 196 2.10 -1.49 -21.05
C THR A 196 1.67 -1.63 -19.59
N VAL A 197 1.26 -0.54 -18.97
CA VAL A 197 0.71 -0.50 -17.61
C VAL A 197 -0.73 -0.03 -17.70
N LYS A 198 -1.65 -0.88 -17.28
CA LYS A 198 -3.10 -0.65 -17.44
C LYS A 198 -3.81 -0.80 -16.10
N SER A 199 -4.88 -0.04 -15.91
CA SER A 199 -5.85 -0.39 -14.88
C SER A 199 -6.50 -1.71 -15.26
N TYR A 200 -6.70 -2.62 -14.29
CA TYR A 200 -7.50 -3.80 -14.53
C TYR A 200 -9.00 -3.45 -14.47
N GLY A 201 -9.78 -4.18 -15.25
CA GLY A 201 -11.25 -4.15 -15.15
C GLY A 201 -11.73 -5.18 -14.11
N GLU A 202 -12.24 -6.28 -14.61
CA GLU A 202 -12.68 -7.39 -13.76
C GLU A 202 -11.54 -8.37 -13.46
N MET A 203 -11.61 -9.06 -12.32
CA MET A 203 -10.58 -10.01 -11.87
C MET A 203 -10.43 -11.21 -12.81
N SER A 204 -11.52 -11.64 -13.47
CA SER A 204 -11.46 -12.71 -14.48
C SER A 204 -10.63 -12.33 -15.71
N THR A 205 -10.78 -11.10 -16.19
CA THR A 205 -9.97 -10.54 -17.27
C THR A 205 -8.52 -10.39 -16.84
N LEU A 206 -8.26 -9.89 -15.64
CA LEU A 206 -6.93 -9.79 -15.07
C LEU A 206 -6.25 -11.15 -14.98
N LEU A 207 -6.98 -12.21 -14.56
CA LEU A 207 -6.46 -13.57 -14.51
C LEU A 207 -6.00 -14.06 -15.89
N ALA A 208 -6.80 -13.82 -16.92
CA ALA A 208 -6.47 -14.22 -18.29
C ALA A 208 -5.22 -13.49 -18.80
N ASP A 209 -5.13 -12.17 -18.55
CA ASP A 209 -3.99 -11.35 -18.93
C ASP A 209 -2.70 -11.75 -18.22
N LEU A 210 -2.77 -12.07 -16.92
CA LEU A 210 -1.63 -12.55 -16.15
C LEU A 210 -1.13 -13.92 -16.66
N ASN A 211 -2.03 -14.84 -16.99
CA ASN A 211 -1.66 -16.14 -17.57
C ASN A 211 -1.08 -15.99 -19.00
N ALA A 212 -1.57 -15.03 -19.78
CA ALA A 212 -0.96 -14.69 -21.05
C ALA A 212 0.46 -14.15 -20.88
N ALA A 213 0.70 -13.36 -19.83
CA ALA A 213 2.04 -12.88 -19.48
C ALA A 213 2.97 -14.04 -19.07
N VAL A 214 2.48 -15.02 -18.30
CA VAL A 214 3.25 -16.23 -17.96
C VAL A 214 3.70 -16.94 -19.23
N ALA A 215 2.79 -17.20 -20.17
CA ALA A 215 3.12 -17.86 -21.43
C ALA A 215 4.10 -17.08 -22.31
N ALA A 216 4.01 -15.73 -22.29
CA ALA A 216 4.87 -14.85 -23.09
C ALA A 216 6.29 -14.70 -22.53
N TYR A 217 6.47 -14.85 -21.21
CA TYR A 217 7.74 -14.57 -20.53
C TYR A 217 8.37 -15.77 -19.85
N GLU A 218 7.80 -16.97 -20.04
CA GLU A 218 8.40 -18.22 -19.56
C GLU A 218 9.87 -18.31 -20.03
N GLY A 219 10.78 -18.57 -19.11
CA GLY A 219 12.21 -18.69 -19.38
C GLY A 219 12.99 -17.39 -19.54
N THR A 220 12.34 -16.20 -19.58
CA THR A 220 13.05 -14.91 -19.74
C THR A 220 14.00 -14.59 -18.61
N CYS A 221 13.63 -14.91 -17.36
CA CYS A 221 14.47 -14.70 -16.18
C CYS A 221 15.23 -15.96 -15.73
N GLY A 222 15.23 -17.03 -16.55
CA GLY A 222 15.84 -18.31 -16.17
C GLY A 222 15.11 -19.07 -15.07
N ARG A 223 13.89 -18.65 -14.71
CA ARG A 223 13.03 -19.27 -13.70
C ARG A 223 11.74 -19.75 -14.34
N THR A 224 11.19 -20.84 -13.81
CA THR A 224 9.87 -21.31 -14.21
C THR A 224 8.80 -20.41 -13.63
N LEU A 225 7.98 -19.84 -14.49
CA LEU A 225 6.83 -19.03 -14.07
C LEU A 225 5.63 -19.94 -13.78
N LYS A 226 4.93 -19.66 -12.70
CA LYS A 226 3.73 -20.40 -12.30
C LYS A 226 2.49 -19.69 -12.82
N ASN A 227 1.49 -20.48 -13.21
CA ASN A 227 0.19 -19.93 -13.61
C ASN A 227 -0.51 -19.24 -12.44
N TRP A 228 -1.47 -18.41 -12.78
CA TRP A 228 -2.39 -17.78 -11.84
C TRP A 228 -3.71 -18.54 -11.80
N THR A 229 -4.31 -18.56 -10.63
CA THR A 229 -5.67 -19.04 -10.40
C THR A 229 -6.41 -18.02 -9.52
N LEU A 230 -7.72 -18.19 -9.32
CA LEU A 230 -8.45 -17.33 -8.37
C LEU A 230 -8.46 -17.97 -6.99
N ASP A 231 -8.26 -17.16 -5.97
CA ASP A 231 -8.50 -17.56 -4.59
C ASP A 231 -10.02 -17.51 -4.24
N ALA A 232 -10.36 -17.85 -3.00
CA ALA A 232 -11.74 -17.87 -2.53
C ALA A 232 -12.42 -16.48 -2.54
N ASP A 233 -11.63 -15.41 -2.52
CA ASP A 233 -12.12 -14.02 -2.59
C ASP A 233 -12.20 -13.51 -4.05
N GLY A 234 -11.85 -14.34 -5.02
CA GLY A 234 -11.86 -14.02 -6.44
C GLY A 234 -10.65 -13.21 -6.92
N TYR A 235 -9.58 -13.12 -6.15
CA TYR A 235 -8.34 -12.45 -6.57
C TYR A 235 -7.37 -13.44 -7.23
N PRO A 236 -6.61 -13.02 -8.25
CA PRO A 236 -5.55 -13.83 -8.81
C PRO A 236 -4.49 -14.18 -7.75
N VAL A 237 -4.13 -15.43 -7.68
CA VAL A 237 -3.09 -16.00 -6.83
C VAL A 237 -2.25 -16.97 -7.64
N ILE A 238 -0.99 -17.10 -7.31
CA ILE A 238 -0.09 -18.02 -8.00
C ILE A 238 -0.47 -19.47 -7.66
N GLU A 239 -0.58 -20.30 -8.65
CA GLU A 239 -0.96 -21.71 -8.52
C GLU A 239 -0.05 -22.44 -7.53
N GLY A 240 -0.65 -23.21 -6.64
CA GLY A 240 0.05 -23.91 -5.56
C GLY A 240 0.42 -23.04 -4.36
N MET A 241 0.18 -21.73 -4.40
CA MET A 241 0.20 -20.88 -3.22
C MET A 241 -1.16 -20.93 -2.57
N THR A 242 -1.24 -21.60 -1.43
CA THR A 242 -2.39 -21.45 -0.56
C THR A 242 -2.27 -20.08 0.06
N THR A 243 -3.05 -19.13 -0.41
CA THR A 243 -3.29 -17.95 0.38
C THR A 243 -3.95 -18.42 1.67
N LEU A 244 -3.18 -18.51 2.74
CA LEU A 244 -3.77 -18.25 4.03
C LEU A 244 -4.33 -16.85 3.85
N LEU A 245 -5.60 -16.75 3.64
CA LEU A 245 -6.28 -15.49 3.47
C LEU A 245 -5.69 -14.49 4.45
N PRO A 246 -5.33 -13.26 4.07
CA PRO A 246 -5.41 -12.20 5.04
C PRO A 246 -6.79 -12.40 5.61
N VAL A 247 -6.86 -12.78 6.88
CA VAL A 247 -8.08 -13.22 7.55
C VAL A 247 -9.15 -12.32 7.02
N SER A 248 -10.05 -12.87 6.23
CA SER A 248 -11.12 -12.12 5.58
C SER A 248 -11.55 -11.13 6.63
N LYS A 249 -11.58 -9.82 6.37
CA LYS A 249 -11.97 -8.84 7.38
C LYS A 249 -13.42 -9.11 7.76
N THR A 250 -13.63 -10.31 8.33
CA THR A 250 -14.92 -10.90 8.65
C THR A 250 -15.56 -10.17 9.81
N LYS A 251 -14.73 -9.58 10.66
CA LYS A 251 -15.21 -8.79 11.77
C LYS A 251 -15.51 -7.37 11.31
N ARG A 252 -16.77 -7.01 11.36
CA ARG A 252 -17.23 -5.65 11.10
C ARG A 252 -17.35 -4.92 12.43
N ILE A 253 -16.68 -3.79 12.55
CA ILE A 253 -16.77 -2.94 13.73
C ILE A 253 -17.60 -1.73 13.35
N SER A 254 -18.71 -1.54 14.07
CA SER A 254 -19.43 -0.27 14.04
C SER A 254 -19.07 0.53 15.28
N VAL A 255 -18.76 1.79 15.09
CA VAL A 255 -18.37 2.70 16.17
C VAL A 255 -19.57 3.59 16.48
N ILE A 256 -19.95 3.59 17.74
CA ILE A 256 -20.92 4.51 18.31
C ILE A 256 -20.20 5.25 19.43
N GLY A 257 -20.29 6.55 19.42
CA GLY A 257 -19.63 7.35 20.42
C GLY A 257 -19.99 8.83 20.34
N ASP A 258 -19.39 9.56 21.22
CA ASP A 258 -19.49 11.01 21.32
C ASP A 258 -18.41 11.74 20.48
N SER A 259 -18.07 12.96 20.88
CA SER A 259 -17.04 13.78 20.23
C SER A 259 -15.70 13.05 20.04
N ILE A 260 -15.27 12.28 21.04
CA ILE A 260 -13.96 11.57 21.01
C ILE A 260 -13.92 10.52 19.88
N SER A 261 -15.06 10.00 19.49
CA SER A 261 -15.18 8.95 18.47
C SER A 261 -15.40 9.50 17.06
N THR A 262 -15.61 10.81 16.91
CA THR A 262 -15.86 11.42 15.60
C THR A 262 -14.55 11.79 14.89
N PHE A 263 -14.53 11.63 13.56
CA PHE A 263 -13.47 12.16 12.72
C PHE A 263 -14.06 12.53 11.35
N ARG A 264 -13.73 13.71 10.84
CA ARG A 264 -14.27 14.24 9.58
C ARG A 264 -13.97 13.31 8.40
N GLY A 265 -14.99 13.00 7.62
CA GLY A 265 -14.90 12.04 6.52
C GLY A 265 -15.17 10.58 6.91
N PHE A 266 -15.28 10.28 8.21
CA PHE A 266 -15.54 8.94 8.73
C PHE A 266 -16.87 8.81 9.49
N VAL A 267 -17.57 9.89 9.66
CA VAL A 267 -18.96 9.93 10.17
C VAL A 267 -19.89 10.32 9.03
N PRO A 268 -21.19 9.94 9.09
CA PRO A 268 -22.14 10.29 8.03
C PRO A 268 -22.24 11.80 7.78
N SER A 269 -22.57 12.17 6.56
CA SER A 269 -22.78 13.56 6.18
C SER A 269 -23.89 14.18 7.05
N GLY A 270 -23.67 15.38 7.54
CA GLY A 270 -24.60 16.09 8.44
C GLY A 270 -24.43 15.75 9.92
N TYR A 271 -23.55 14.79 10.28
CA TYR A 271 -23.26 14.51 11.67
C TYR A 271 -22.27 15.54 12.22
N SER A 272 -22.52 15.99 13.47
CA SER A 272 -21.57 16.85 14.18
C SER A 272 -20.27 16.08 14.45
N CYS A 273 -19.16 16.68 14.06
CA CYS A 273 -17.83 16.08 14.13
C CYS A 273 -16.88 17.00 14.92
N HIS A 274 -16.09 16.40 15.82
CA HIS A 274 -15.15 17.14 16.65
C HIS A 274 -13.75 17.17 16.04
N TYR A 275 -13.26 16.06 15.49
CA TYR A 275 -11.92 15.98 14.95
C TYR A 275 -11.89 15.97 13.40
N PRO A 276 -10.80 16.47 12.77
CA PRO A 276 -9.73 17.26 13.37
C PRO A 276 -10.17 18.70 13.65
N THR A 277 -9.58 19.29 14.68
CA THR A 277 -9.68 20.72 14.95
C THR A 277 -8.28 21.29 15.16
N SER A 278 -8.11 22.61 14.99
CA SER A 278 -6.82 23.29 15.15
C SER A 278 -6.23 23.16 16.56
N ASP A 279 -7.06 22.85 17.54
CA ASP A 279 -6.72 22.93 18.95
C ASP A 279 -6.50 21.56 19.60
N HIS A 280 -6.52 20.48 18.80
CA HIS A 280 -6.45 19.12 19.33
C HIS A 280 -5.36 18.28 18.64
N ASP A 281 -4.81 17.33 19.41
CA ASP A 281 -3.71 16.46 19.00
C ASP A 281 -4.08 15.46 17.90
N LEU A 282 -5.37 15.21 17.64
CA LEU A 282 -5.82 14.28 16.60
C LEU A 282 -5.94 15.00 15.26
N THR A 283 -4.89 14.89 14.47
CA THR A 283 -4.80 15.46 13.11
C THR A 283 -5.03 14.44 12.01
N SER A 284 -4.92 13.13 12.35
CA SER A 284 -5.11 12.02 11.43
C SER A 284 -6.08 10.99 12.01
N VAL A 285 -6.88 10.36 11.16
CA VAL A 285 -7.77 9.25 11.55
C VAL A 285 -7.01 8.10 12.17
N SER A 286 -5.78 7.85 11.75
CA SER A 286 -4.91 6.80 12.29
C SER A 286 -4.57 6.96 13.76
N GLN A 287 -4.79 8.13 14.33
CA GLN A 287 -4.61 8.41 15.74
C GLN A 287 -5.86 8.08 16.58
N THR A 288 -7.02 7.90 15.95
CA THR A 288 -8.24 7.54 16.67
C THR A 288 -8.16 6.14 17.23
N TYR A 289 -8.74 5.94 18.42
CA TYR A 289 -8.70 4.64 19.13
C TYR A 289 -9.38 3.53 18.32
N TRP A 290 -10.49 3.81 17.64
CA TRP A 290 -11.24 2.83 16.87
C TRP A 290 -10.53 2.44 15.57
N TYR A 291 -9.82 3.39 14.94
CA TYR A 291 -8.99 3.08 13.81
C TYR A 291 -7.84 2.17 14.22
N ARG A 292 -7.14 2.50 15.30
CA ARG A 292 -6.06 1.69 15.85
C ARG A 292 -6.53 0.31 16.31
N LEU A 293 -7.73 0.24 16.94
CA LEU A 293 -8.32 -1.04 17.29
C LEU A 293 -8.49 -1.93 16.05
N ALA A 294 -9.08 -1.42 14.99
CA ALA A 294 -9.32 -2.18 13.76
C ALA A 294 -8.04 -2.47 12.97
N HIS A 295 -7.07 -1.56 13.01
CA HIS A 295 -5.86 -1.61 12.20
C HIS A 295 -4.67 -2.24 12.92
N ASP A 296 -4.42 -1.92 14.17
CA ASP A 296 -3.23 -2.33 14.87
C ASP A 296 -3.44 -3.60 15.71
N LEU A 297 -4.64 -3.75 16.29
CA LEU A 297 -4.91 -4.82 17.24
C LEU A 297 -5.75 -5.96 16.66
N MET A 298 -6.58 -5.71 15.65
CA MET A 298 -7.45 -6.72 15.06
C MET A 298 -7.14 -6.87 13.57
N SER A 299 -6.29 -7.82 13.21
CA SER A 299 -5.88 -8.05 11.83
C SER A 299 -7.03 -8.44 10.89
N ASP A 300 -8.13 -8.97 11.45
CA ASP A 300 -9.30 -9.49 10.74
C ASP A 300 -10.52 -8.56 10.82
N ALA A 301 -10.36 -7.32 11.26
CA ALA A 301 -11.46 -6.37 11.43
C ALA A 301 -11.39 -5.19 10.45
N ARG A 302 -12.55 -4.69 10.10
CA ARG A 302 -12.70 -3.42 9.37
C ARG A 302 -13.73 -2.54 10.06
N ILE A 303 -13.56 -1.24 9.93
CA ILE A 303 -14.62 -0.30 10.32
C ILE A 303 -15.69 -0.33 9.24
N GLU A 304 -16.86 -0.79 9.62
CA GLU A 304 -18.03 -0.83 8.74
C GLU A 304 -18.74 0.51 8.72
N ARG A 305 -19.00 1.06 9.90
CA ARG A 305 -19.62 2.37 10.08
C ARG A 305 -19.09 3.04 11.34
N ASN A 306 -18.95 4.35 11.28
CA ASN A 306 -18.80 5.19 12.46
C ASN A 306 -20.03 6.14 12.50
N ILE A 307 -20.96 5.88 13.40
CA ILE A 307 -22.17 6.67 13.60
C ILE A 307 -22.08 7.54 14.86
N SER A 308 -20.87 7.84 15.29
CA SER A 308 -20.63 8.74 16.42
C SER A 308 -21.05 10.16 16.08
N PHE A 309 -21.43 10.90 17.10
CA PHE A 309 -21.93 12.26 16.94
C PHE A 309 -21.43 13.12 18.09
N SER A 310 -20.75 14.23 17.78
CA SER A 310 -20.27 15.16 18.80
C SER A 310 -21.44 15.81 19.54
N GLY A 311 -21.36 15.81 20.86
CA GLY A 311 -22.40 16.33 21.72
C GLY A 311 -23.48 15.30 22.12
N THR A 312 -23.19 14.00 22.01
CA THR A 312 -24.10 12.94 22.49
C THR A 312 -23.61 12.29 23.77
N ALA A 313 -24.52 11.64 24.48
CA ALA A 313 -24.24 10.83 25.66
C ALA A 313 -24.82 9.42 25.47
N VAL A 314 -24.29 8.43 26.20
CA VAL A 314 -24.76 7.05 26.17
C VAL A 314 -26.21 6.92 26.69
N ALA A 315 -26.55 7.75 27.64
CA ALA A 315 -27.92 7.88 28.12
C ALA A 315 -28.36 9.31 27.99
N CYS A 316 -29.45 9.57 27.32
CA CYS A 316 -30.05 10.90 27.29
C CYS A 316 -30.86 11.14 28.57
N THR A 317 -30.90 12.37 29.00
CA THR A 317 -31.87 12.82 30.01
C THR A 317 -32.91 13.68 29.36
N THR A 318 -34.12 13.56 29.81
CA THR A 318 -35.24 14.47 29.49
C THR A 318 -35.42 15.50 30.62
N ASP A 319 -34.55 15.55 31.61
CA ASP A 319 -34.61 16.50 32.66
C ASP A 319 -34.42 17.93 32.11
N PRO A 320 -35.42 18.82 32.26
CA PRO A 320 -35.36 20.20 31.76
C PRO A 320 -34.16 21.01 32.24
N ALA A 321 -33.57 20.62 33.38
CA ALA A 321 -32.35 21.25 33.91
C ALA A 321 -31.17 21.19 32.94
N TYR A 322 -31.15 20.22 32.03
CA TYR A 322 -30.10 20.01 31.04
C TYR A 322 -30.51 20.35 29.61
N ALA A 323 -31.67 21.01 29.42
CA ALA A 323 -32.21 21.30 28.09
C ALA A 323 -31.27 22.10 27.16
N SER A 324 -30.34 22.86 27.74
CA SER A 324 -29.32 23.61 26.99
C SER A 324 -28.11 22.80 26.57
N GLN A 325 -28.00 21.56 27.02
CA GLN A 325 -26.87 20.71 26.69
C GLN A 325 -27.05 20.02 25.34
N ALA A 326 -25.96 19.93 24.59
CA ALA A 326 -25.99 19.32 23.25
C ALA A 326 -26.44 17.86 23.22
N TRP A 327 -26.32 17.13 24.34
CA TRP A 327 -26.74 15.74 24.48
C TRP A 327 -28.18 15.57 24.98
N TYR A 328 -28.88 16.66 25.32
CA TYR A 328 -30.29 16.60 25.74
C TYR A 328 -31.17 16.04 24.62
N GLY A 329 -31.94 15.01 24.94
CA GLY A 329 -32.79 14.35 23.96
C GLY A 329 -32.07 13.59 22.84
N ASN A 330 -30.73 13.56 22.84
CA ASN A 330 -29.93 12.84 21.87
C ASN A 330 -29.54 11.45 22.39
N ASP A 331 -30.36 10.48 22.12
CA ASP A 331 -30.18 9.10 22.55
C ASP A 331 -29.40 8.29 21.50
N PHE A 332 -28.34 7.62 21.91
CA PHE A 332 -27.63 6.67 21.08
C PHE A 332 -28.53 5.56 20.56
N CYS A 333 -29.41 5.03 21.42
CA CYS A 333 -30.27 3.91 21.07
C CYS A 333 -31.23 4.28 19.94
N ALA A 334 -31.81 5.45 19.94
CA ALA A 334 -32.71 5.91 18.89
C ALA A 334 -32.01 6.06 17.53
N ARG A 335 -30.71 6.38 17.52
CA ARG A 335 -29.91 6.49 16.27
C ARG A 335 -29.41 5.17 15.74
N PHE A 336 -29.28 4.18 16.61
CA PHE A 336 -28.80 2.85 16.21
C PHE A 336 -29.89 2.01 15.55
N ILE A 337 -31.15 2.29 15.87
CA ILE A 337 -32.29 1.54 15.37
C ILE A 337 -32.86 2.14 14.06
N ALA A 338 -32.53 3.38 13.77
CA ALA A 338 -32.91 4.08 12.54
C ALA A 338 -31.89 3.87 11.42
#